data_0ccb3c0093de55708ecb3d13cc35bd6a
#
_entry.id   0ccb3c0093de55708ecb3d13cc35bd6a
#
_cell.length_a   1.000
_cell.length_b   1.000
_cell.length_c   1.000
_cell.angle_alpha   90.00
_cell.angle_beta   90.00
_cell.angle_gamma   90.00
#
_symmetry.space_group_name_H-M   'P 1'
#
loop_
_entity.id
_entity.type
_entity.pdbx_description
1 polymer ?
#
loop_
_entity_poly.entity_id
_entity_poly.type
_entity_poly.pdbx_seq_one_letter_code
_entity_poly.pdbx_strand_id
1 'polypeptide(L)'
;MKLIAFLLLTLSFLTAEAQQKSKVWNPNNADGTYTNPVIDADYSDPDVCRVGNDYYMTSSSFACFPGLQILHSTDLVNWELIGHALTDDYPILPEIQGTDLDWHKKIQHGNYVWAPSIRYHDGWFYIYCGDPDQGLFMTKTQDPRGTWEPIVWVKKGKGLIDCCPLWDEDGKAYISHGCAGSRAGVKSVLFVAPMSPDGTKVIGPSRIVYDGHENQPTIEGTKFYKRNGYYYIMSPAGGVKYGWQVELRSKNPYGPYEEYVGLAQGKSKVNGPHQGAWVDTQNGEDWFLHFQDKHAYGRVVHLQPAKWVKDWLVIGEDKDGDGCGDAVARWKKPNLPSSGNFQPAEDDEFDTNDLGLQWQFEGPYSHYWYFTDANKSRLRLYGVRIPENYKNLSDLQNALLQKFPTENFIATAKVKFTPNPEFKPKGEEGGFIIKGQDYAAIKFVSTESGCSMRYVTCIGAQSGKEETTVEDIPLKLFKEPAPYTQKYAVDDIPQPRSATQDVYVRVSVKSSGIGNGIKSHAQFSYSTDGKHFKNLGTPFAVKEGKWIGAKLGFYCLCPGVKNDGAFLDVDWIRFNGNDK
;
A
#
# COMPACT_ATOMS: atom_id res chain seq x y z
N MET A 1 -40.50 -51.10 15.69
CA MET A 1 -39.79 -49.91 16.19
C MET A 1 -38.90 -49.42 15.07
N LYS A 2 -39.30 -48.34 14.37
CA LYS A 2 -38.50 -47.72 13.30
C LYS A 2 -37.80 -46.51 13.90
N LEU A 3 -36.46 -46.52 13.91
CA LEU A 3 -35.64 -45.38 14.32
C LEU A 3 -35.60 -44.40 13.15
N ILE A 4 -36.10 -43.20 13.32
CA ILE A 4 -35.96 -42.09 12.38
C ILE A 4 -34.75 -41.29 12.85
N ALA A 5 -33.69 -41.31 12.08
CA ALA A 5 -32.53 -40.45 12.28
C ALA A 5 -32.81 -39.06 11.66
N PHE A 6 -32.87 -38.04 12.50
CA PHE A 6 -32.93 -36.66 12.09
C PHE A 6 -31.50 -36.19 11.75
N LEU A 7 -31.25 -35.94 10.45
CA LEU A 7 -30.05 -35.27 9.97
C LEU A 7 -30.30 -33.77 10.12
N LEU A 8 -29.67 -33.14 11.11
CA LEU A 8 -29.59 -31.68 11.22
C LEU A 8 -28.53 -31.17 10.22
N LEU A 9 -29.01 -30.67 9.09
CA LEU A 9 -28.18 -29.85 8.20
C LEU A 9 -28.02 -28.47 8.85
N THR A 10 -26.88 -28.19 9.44
CA THR A 10 -26.47 -26.82 9.78
C THR A 10 -26.09 -26.10 8.50
N LEU A 11 -27.00 -25.33 7.93
CA LEU A 11 -26.68 -24.31 6.94
C LEU A 11 -25.87 -23.21 7.67
N SER A 12 -24.55 -23.24 7.53
CA SER A 12 -23.73 -22.07 7.78
C SER A 12 -24.03 -21.07 6.65
N PHE A 13 -24.84 -20.07 6.96
CA PHE A 13 -24.92 -18.85 6.15
C PHE A 13 -23.57 -18.14 6.28
N LEU A 14 -22.68 -18.37 5.34
CA LEU A 14 -21.63 -17.41 5.04
C LEU A 14 -22.36 -16.16 4.53
N THR A 15 -22.56 -15.19 5.41
CA THR A 15 -22.87 -13.82 4.99
C THR A 15 -21.63 -13.34 4.24
N ALA A 16 -21.65 -13.44 2.92
CA ALA A 16 -20.73 -12.66 2.10
C ALA A 16 -21.04 -11.19 2.45
N GLU A 17 -20.17 -10.56 3.23
CA GLU A 17 -20.24 -9.12 3.43
C GLU A 17 -20.25 -8.49 2.03
N ALA A 18 -21.27 -7.69 1.77
CA ALA A 18 -21.41 -7.01 0.49
C ALA A 18 -20.25 -6.01 0.41
N GLN A 19 -19.27 -6.35 -0.44
CA GLN A 19 -18.07 -5.57 -0.65
C GLN A 19 -18.43 -4.12 -0.94
N GLN A 20 -17.81 -3.21 -0.20
CA GLN A 20 -18.06 -1.78 -0.33
C GLN A 20 -17.52 -1.30 -1.68
N LYS A 21 -18.40 -0.76 -2.52
CA LYS A 21 -18.01 -0.18 -3.82
C LYS A 21 -17.32 1.16 -3.57
N SER A 22 -16.23 1.41 -4.27
CA SER A 22 -15.64 2.74 -4.26
C SER A 22 -16.65 3.80 -4.70
N LYS A 23 -16.68 4.93 -3.98
CA LYS A 23 -17.54 6.09 -4.27
C LYS A 23 -16.81 7.15 -5.08
N VAL A 24 -15.50 7.06 -5.18
CA VAL A 24 -14.65 8.12 -5.75
C VAL A 24 -13.95 7.72 -7.04
N TRP A 25 -13.73 6.43 -7.28
CA TRP A 25 -13.12 5.94 -8.50
C TRP A 25 -13.89 4.80 -9.15
N ASN A 26 -14.06 4.89 -10.47
CA ASN A 26 -14.66 3.84 -11.29
C ASN A 26 -14.00 3.81 -12.67
N PRO A 27 -13.21 2.79 -13.01
CA PRO A 27 -12.59 2.65 -14.31
C PRO A 27 -13.56 2.22 -15.43
N ASN A 28 -14.78 1.78 -15.08
CA ASN A 28 -15.72 1.20 -16.02
C ASN A 28 -16.49 2.28 -16.81
N ASN A 29 -16.55 2.13 -18.13
CA ASN A 29 -17.37 2.94 -19.02
C ASN A 29 -18.61 2.18 -19.48
N ALA A 30 -19.71 2.90 -19.76
CA ALA A 30 -20.98 2.30 -20.18
C ALA A 30 -20.93 1.64 -21.57
N ASP A 31 -19.93 1.96 -22.39
CA ASP A 31 -19.75 1.47 -23.76
C ASP A 31 -18.89 0.21 -23.87
N GLY A 32 -18.62 -0.48 -22.75
CA GLY A 32 -17.79 -1.69 -22.73
C GLY A 32 -16.29 -1.44 -22.76
N THR A 33 -15.87 -0.19 -22.58
CA THR A 33 -14.45 0.18 -22.40
C THR A 33 -14.10 0.37 -20.93
N TYR A 34 -12.82 0.46 -20.63
CA TYR A 34 -12.31 0.96 -19.35
C TYR A 34 -11.43 2.19 -19.56
N THR A 35 -11.24 2.96 -18.50
CA THR A 35 -10.33 4.11 -18.45
C THR A 35 -9.21 3.83 -17.45
N ASN A 36 -7.97 4.01 -17.87
CA ASN A 36 -6.80 3.94 -17.00
C ASN A 36 -6.64 5.21 -16.13
N PRO A 37 -6.12 5.04 -14.89
CA PRO A 37 -5.67 3.80 -14.27
C PRO A 37 -6.84 2.88 -13.88
N VAL A 38 -6.63 1.55 -13.90
CA VAL A 38 -7.65 0.60 -13.39
C VAL A 38 -7.74 0.65 -11.87
N ILE A 39 -6.64 1.04 -11.18
CA ILE A 39 -6.63 1.37 -9.75
C ILE A 39 -5.97 2.75 -9.62
N ASP A 40 -6.73 3.77 -9.22
CA ASP A 40 -6.25 5.16 -9.04
C ASP A 40 -5.74 5.40 -7.60
N ALA A 41 -4.95 4.46 -7.10
CA ALA A 41 -4.31 4.48 -5.80
C ALA A 41 -2.90 3.88 -5.88
N ASP A 42 -2.09 4.13 -4.85
CA ASP A 42 -0.68 3.75 -4.79
C ASP A 42 -0.48 2.23 -4.59
N TYR A 43 -0.38 1.49 -5.70
CA TYR A 43 0.00 0.08 -5.73
C TYR A 43 1.25 -0.10 -6.59
N SER A 44 2.38 0.33 -6.03
CA SER A 44 3.69 0.36 -6.68
C SER A 44 4.16 -1.03 -7.09
N ASP A 45 4.83 -1.10 -8.25
CA ASP A 45 5.52 -2.31 -8.71
C ASP A 45 4.58 -3.54 -8.81
N PRO A 46 3.41 -3.42 -9.45
CA PRO A 46 2.43 -4.51 -9.47
C PRO A 46 2.97 -5.75 -10.19
N ASP A 47 2.72 -6.91 -9.61
CA ASP A 47 2.89 -8.19 -10.26
C ASP A 47 1.61 -9.02 -10.14
N VAL A 48 1.28 -9.77 -11.18
CA VAL A 48 0.01 -10.50 -11.31
C VAL A 48 0.23 -11.93 -11.76
N CYS A 49 -0.58 -12.85 -11.25
CA CYS A 49 -0.69 -14.21 -11.77
C CYS A 49 -2.15 -14.61 -11.94
N ARG A 50 -2.41 -15.52 -12.88
CA ARG A 50 -3.73 -16.13 -13.12
C ARG A 50 -3.79 -17.53 -12.57
N VAL A 51 -4.91 -17.87 -11.93
CA VAL A 51 -5.24 -19.22 -11.49
C VAL A 51 -6.67 -19.54 -11.92
N GLY A 52 -6.83 -20.35 -12.94
CA GLY A 52 -8.14 -20.60 -13.55
C GLY A 52 -8.76 -19.33 -14.15
N ASN A 53 -9.85 -18.87 -13.57
CA ASN A 53 -10.56 -17.64 -13.99
C ASN A 53 -10.25 -16.43 -13.09
N ASP A 54 -9.38 -16.58 -12.12
CA ASP A 54 -9.07 -15.59 -11.10
C ASP A 54 -7.67 -15.01 -11.32
N TYR A 55 -7.54 -13.71 -11.03
CA TYR A 55 -6.30 -12.97 -11.13
C TYR A 55 -5.92 -12.45 -9.75
N TYR A 56 -4.67 -12.61 -9.37
CA TYR A 56 -4.15 -12.17 -8.08
C TYR A 56 -2.96 -11.24 -8.30
N MET A 57 -3.00 -10.09 -7.66
CA MET A 57 -1.96 -9.07 -7.76
C MET A 57 -1.41 -8.74 -6.38
N THR A 58 -0.11 -8.46 -6.32
CA THR A 58 0.55 -7.87 -5.14
C THR A 58 1.38 -6.67 -5.56
N SER A 59 1.81 -5.87 -4.59
CA SER A 59 2.58 -4.64 -4.81
C SER A 59 3.57 -4.37 -3.69
N SER A 60 4.55 -3.50 -3.94
CA SER A 60 5.46 -3.00 -2.91
C SER A 60 4.69 -2.32 -1.78
N SER A 61 5.10 -2.55 -0.55
CA SER A 61 4.57 -1.85 0.62
C SER A 61 5.62 -1.00 1.35
N PHE A 62 6.88 -1.17 0.99
CA PHE A 62 8.01 -0.47 1.64
C PHE A 62 7.94 -0.57 3.16
N ALA A 63 7.89 0.55 3.86
CA ALA A 63 7.80 0.58 5.32
C ALA A 63 6.36 0.48 5.87
N CYS A 64 5.35 0.21 5.03
CA CYS A 64 3.96 0.18 5.45
C CYS A 64 3.48 -1.24 5.76
N PHE A 65 2.86 -1.41 6.94
CA PHE A 65 2.40 -2.70 7.46
C PHE A 65 0.96 -2.64 7.98
N PRO A 66 0.15 -3.73 7.77
CA PRO A 66 0.48 -4.99 7.11
C PRO A 66 0.98 -4.78 5.68
N GLY A 67 1.96 -5.58 5.25
CA GLY A 67 2.65 -5.42 3.96
C GLY A 67 2.22 -6.44 2.91
N LEU A 68 2.66 -6.24 1.66
CA LEU A 68 2.33 -7.09 0.52
C LEU A 68 0.81 -7.30 0.40
N GLN A 69 0.09 -6.21 0.12
CA GLN A 69 -1.36 -6.26 -0.11
C GLN A 69 -1.69 -7.20 -1.27
N ILE A 70 -2.71 -8.04 -1.08
CA ILE A 70 -3.19 -9.00 -2.07
C ILE A 70 -4.50 -8.50 -2.64
N LEU A 71 -4.53 -8.31 -3.95
CA LEU A 71 -5.73 -7.93 -4.67
C LEU A 71 -6.20 -9.08 -5.57
N HIS A 72 -7.51 -9.18 -5.74
CA HIS A 72 -8.17 -10.18 -6.56
C HIS A 72 -9.05 -9.53 -7.62
N SER A 73 -9.08 -10.13 -8.80
CA SER A 73 -9.96 -9.73 -9.90
C SER A 73 -10.40 -10.95 -10.71
N THR A 74 -11.55 -10.85 -11.38
CA THR A 74 -12.00 -11.82 -12.38
C THR A 74 -12.04 -11.22 -13.79
N ASP A 75 -11.73 -9.91 -13.93
CA ASP A 75 -11.83 -9.18 -15.20
C ASP A 75 -10.65 -8.24 -15.51
N LEU A 76 -9.61 -8.20 -14.65
CA LEU A 76 -8.42 -7.35 -14.73
C LEU A 76 -8.68 -5.83 -14.60
N VAL A 77 -9.93 -5.39 -14.59
CA VAL A 77 -10.34 -3.98 -14.49
C VAL A 77 -10.78 -3.62 -13.08
N ASN A 78 -11.48 -4.56 -12.44
CA ASN A 78 -12.06 -4.38 -11.12
C ASN A 78 -11.30 -5.23 -10.10
N TRP A 79 -10.76 -4.58 -9.05
CA TRP A 79 -9.85 -5.20 -8.11
C TRP A 79 -10.33 -5.07 -6.68
N GLU A 80 -10.41 -6.18 -5.99
CA GLU A 80 -10.75 -6.30 -4.58
C GLU A 80 -9.49 -6.47 -3.74
N LEU A 81 -9.32 -5.70 -2.67
CA LEU A 81 -8.28 -5.95 -1.68
C LEU A 81 -8.77 -7.08 -0.76
N ILE A 82 -8.06 -8.21 -0.74
CA ILE A 82 -8.51 -9.45 -0.09
C ILE A 82 -7.65 -9.88 1.10
N GLY A 83 -6.50 -9.25 1.32
CA GLY A 83 -5.61 -9.60 2.42
C GLY A 83 -4.21 -9.00 2.30
N HIS A 84 -3.34 -9.46 3.18
CA HIS A 84 -1.93 -9.10 3.24
C HIS A 84 -1.09 -10.36 3.43
N ALA A 85 0.04 -10.45 2.72
CA ALA A 85 0.96 -11.56 2.92
C ALA A 85 1.94 -11.36 4.09
N LEU A 86 2.10 -10.12 4.56
CA LEU A 86 2.95 -9.78 5.70
C LEU A 86 2.11 -9.09 6.78
N THR A 87 1.97 -9.74 7.93
CA THR A 87 1.29 -9.21 9.11
C THR A 87 2.32 -8.89 10.22
N ASP A 88 1.86 -8.46 11.38
CA ASP A 88 2.69 -8.11 12.54
C ASP A 88 3.42 -9.31 13.18
N ASP A 89 2.84 -10.49 13.13
CA ASP A 89 3.48 -11.74 13.58
C ASP A 89 4.70 -12.11 12.72
N TYR A 90 5.01 -11.26 11.76
CA TYR A 90 5.98 -11.50 10.73
C TYR A 90 7.36 -10.99 11.14
N PRO A 91 8.35 -11.87 11.27
CA PRO A 91 9.73 -11.50 11.60
C PRO A 91 10.44 -10.90 10.39
N ILE A 92 10.09 -9.70 9.97
CA ILE A 92 10.74 -9.07 8.82
C ILE A 92 12.20 -8.79 9.10
N LEU A 93 12.53 -8.45 10.34
CA LEU A 93 13.87 -8.07 10.73
C LEU A 93 14.21 -8.61 12.11
N PRO A 94 15.11 -9.58 12.23
CA PRO A 94 15.65 -9.98 13.52
C PRO A 94 16.21 -8.82 14.35
N GLU A 95 16.62 -7.74 13.68
CA GLU A 95 17.14 -6.51 14.30
C GLU A 95 16.01 -5.55 14.75
N ILE A 96 14.78 -5.70 14.23
CA ILE A 96 13.58 -4.98 14.70
C ILE A 96 12.83 -5.82 15.73
N GLN A 97 13.01 -7.13 15.71
CA GLN A 97 12.56 -8.05 16.74
C GLN A 97 13.50 -8.08 17.95
N GLY A 98 13.88 -6.98 18.50
CA GLY A 98 14.25 -6.97 19.90
C GLY A 98 13.08 -7.57 20.68
N THR A 99 13.35 -8.40 21.70
CA THR A 99 12.37 -9.07 22.56
C THR A 99 11.38 -8.10 23.24
N ASP A 100 11.62 -6.82 23.13
CA ASP A 100 10.73 -5.71 23.38
C ASP A 100 10.53 -5.00 22.04
N LEU A 101 9.28 -4.92 21.58
CA LEU A 101 8.85 -4.09 20.46
C LEU A 101 9.68 -2.79 20.45
N ASP A 102 10.70 -2.73 19.59
CA ASP A 102 11.64 -1.60 19.58
C ASP A 102 11.02 -0.42 18.81
N TRP A 103 9.77 -0.10 19.21
CA TRP A 103 8.98 1.06 18.80
C TRP A 103 9.64 2.38 19.16
N HIS A 104 10.81 2.31 19.80
CA HIS A 104 11.70 3.43 20.07
C HIS A 104 12.55 3.84 18.87
N LYS A 105 12.69 2.96 17.86
CA LYS A 105 13.43 3.33 16.65
C LYS A 105 12.54 4.13 15.70
N LYS A 106 13.16 5.10 15.05
CA LYS A 106 12.51 5.86 14.00
C LYS A 106 12.21 4.98 12.80
N ILE A 107 11.11 5.28 12.14
CA ILE A 107 10.77 4.69 10.84
C ILE A 107 11.91 4.91 9.83
N GLN A 108 12.14 3.90 9.01
CA GLN A 108 13.07 3.97 7.87
C GLN A 108 12.27 4.10 6.57
N HIS A 109 11.89 5.32 6.24
CA HIS A 109 11.11 5.62 5.06
C HIS A 109 11.69 5.01 3.79
N GLY A 110 10.86 4.30 3.03
CA GLY A 110 11.23 3.70 1.75
C GLY A 110 12.13 2.48 1.83
N ASN A 111 12.32 1.88 3.01
CA ASN A 111 13.04 0.63 3.19
C ASN A 111 12.09 -0.58 3.22
N TYR A 112 12.60 -1.76 3.50
CA TYR A 112 11.96 -3.07 3.74
C TYR A 112 11.40 -3.74 2.48
N VAL A 113 10.11 -3.63 2.20
CA VAL A 113 9.39 -4.47 1.24
C VAL A 113 9.33 -3.81 -0.14
N TRP A 114 10.36 -4.09 -0.96
CA TRP A 114 10.44 -3.55 -2.32
C TRP A 114 9.73 -4.49 -3.32
N ALA A 115 9.89 -4.23 -4.62
CA ALA A 115 9.14 -4.87 -5.69
C ALA A 115 8.98 -6.40 -5.56
N PRO A 116 7.76 -6.90 -5.35
CA PRO A 116 7.48 -8.33 -5.24
C PRO A 116 7.24 -8.99 -6.60
N SER A 117 7.25 -10.32 -6.61
CA SER A 117 6.67 -11.14 -7.65
C SER A 117 5.73 -12.18 -7.05
N ILE A 118 4.54 -12.36 -7.66
CA ILE A 118 3.58 -13.39 -7.30
C ILE A 118 3.51 -14.46 -8.36
N ARG A 119 3.60 -15.73 -7.99
CA ARG A 119 3.50 -16.89 -8.90
C ARG A 119 2.65 -17.98 -8.26
N TYR A 120 2.00 -18.77 -9.12
CA TYR A 120 1.30 -19.98 -8.70
C TYR A 120 2.04 -21.21 -9.26
N HIS A 121 2.39 -22.15 -8.39
CA HIS A 121 3.11 -23.35 -8.73
C HIS A 121 2.70 -24.50 -7.79
N ASP A 122 2.38 -25.67 -8.36
CA ASP A 122 2.03 -26.90 -7.62
C ASP A 122 1.02 -26.69 -6.48
N GLY A 123 -0.06 -25.95 -6.75
CA GLY A 123 -1.12 -25.71 -5.77
C GLY A 123 -0.85 -24.62 -4.74
N TRP A 124 0.27 -23.88 -4.86
CA TRP A 124 0.68 -22.83 -3.95
C TRP A 124 0.86 -21.48 -4.65
N PHE A 125 0.43 -20.44 -4.00
CA PHE A 125 0.84 -19.07 -4.31
C PHE A 125 2.17 -18.79 -3.61
N TYR A 126 3.11 -18.25 -4.35
CA TYR A 126 4.41 -17.79 -3.85
C TYR A 126 4.55 -16.31 -4.08
N ILE A 127 5.02 -15.58 -3.09
CA ILE A 127 5.50 -14.21 -3.26
C ILE A 127 6.98 -14.18 -2.93
N TYR A 128 7.77 -13.67 -3.88
CA TYR A 128 9.19 -13.36 -3.69
C TYR A 128 9.36 -11.85 -3.63
N CYS A 129 10.20 -11.38 -2.72
CA CYS A 129 10.40 -9.96 -2.49
C CYS A 129 11.84 -9.67 -2.10
N GLY A 130 12.31 -8.47 -2.41
CA GLY A 130 13.62 -7.96 -2.00
C GLY A 130 13.51 -6.99 -0.83
N ASP A 131 14.28 -7.25 0.22
CA ASP A 131 14.69 -6.23 1.18
C ASP A 131 16.09 -5.75 0.77
N PRO A 132 16.27 -4.48 0.36
CA PRO A 132 17.55 -4.01 -0.18
C PRO A 132 18.70 -4.05 0.83
N ASP A 133 18.41 -4.13 2.12
CA ASP A 133 19.41 -4.15 3.18
C ASP A 133 19.73 -5.57 3.67
N GLN A 134 18.85 -6.56 3.44
CA GLN A 134 19.00 -7.93 3.95
C GLN A 134 19.04 -9.02 2.87
N GLY A 135 18.28 -8.90 1.78
CA GLY A 135 18.29 -9.88 0.69
C GLY A 135 16.92 -10.24 0.16
N LEU A 136 16.86 -11.38 -0.50
CA LEU A 136 15.64 -11.92 -1.10
C LEU A 136 14.96 -12.89 -0.15
N PHE A 137 13.66 -12.70 0.05
CA PHE A 137 12.82 -13.61 0.82
C PHE A 137 11.61 -14.06 0.02
N MET A 138 10.97 -15.13 0.49
CA MET A 138 9.69 -15.58 -0.04
C MET A 138 8.73 -15.93 1.09
N THR A 139 7.45 -15.88 0.79
CA THR A 139 6.35 -16.49 1.55
C THR A 139 5.41 -17.21 0.61
N LYS A 140 4.57 -18.11 1.12
CA LYS A 140 3.61 -18.86 0.29
C LYS A 140 2.34 -19.17 1.05
N THR A 141 1.27 -19.46 0.31
CA THR A 141 -0.01 -19.96 0.84
C THR A 141 -0.75 -20.79 -0.20
N GLN A 142 -1.69 -21.62 0.23
CA GLN A 142 -2.65 -22.28 -0.66
C GLN A 142 -3.92 -21.44 -0.86
N ASP A 143 -4.22 -20.53 0.09
CA ASP A 143 -5.36 -19.63 0.02
C ASP A 143 -4.89 -18.16 0.19
N PRO A 144 -4.91 -17.35 -0.87
CA PRO A 144 -4.45 -15.95 -0.80
C PRO A 144 -5.33 -15.04 0.06
N ARG A 145 -6.54 -15.47 0.45
CA ARG A 145 -7.42 -14.80 1.43
C ARG A 145 -7.09 -15.19 2.87
N GLY A 146 -6.38 -16.28 3.05
CA GLY A 146 -6.03 -16.83 4.36
C GLY A 146 -4.67 -16.39 4.87
N THR A 147 -4.12 -17.19 5.77
CA THR A 147 -2.80 -16.96 6.35
C THR A 147 -1.70 -17.38 5.39
N TRP A 148 -0.67 -16.55 5.29
CA TRP A 148 0.56 -16.85 4.57
C TRP A 148 1.59 -17.48 5.52
N GLU A 149 2.41 -18.40 5.00
CA GLU A 149 3.47 -19.02 5.79
C GLU A 149 4.54 -17.98 6.20
N PRO A 150 5.26 -18.22 7.31
CA PRO A 150 6.40 -17.39 7.68
C PRO A 150 7.43 -17.25 6.55
N ILE A 151 8.11 -16.09 6.45
CA ILE A 151 9.11 -15.90 5.40
C ILE A 151 10.28 -16.87 5.49
N VAL A 152 10.80 -17.14 4.30
CA VAL A 152 12.07 -17.83 4.13
C VAL A 152 13.04 -16.92 3.39
N TRP A 153 14.23 -16.70 3.95
CA TRP A 153 15.30 -15.99 3.27
C TRP A 153 15.90 -16.87 2.16
N VAL A 154 15.56 -16.58 0.92
CA VAL A 154 16.02 -17.34 -0.26
C VAL A 154 17.48 -17.04 -0.56
N LYS A 155 17.91 -15.80 -0.36
CA LYS A 155 19.30 -15.35 -0.51
C LYS A 155 19.56 -14.11 0.31
N LYS A 156 20.47 -14.18 1.27
CA LYS A 156 20.91 -13.01 2.03
C LYS A 156 21.96 -12.19 1.26
N GLY A 157 21.92 -10.87 1.40
CA GLY A 157 22.89 -9.96 0.80
C GLY A 157 22.31 -8.57 0.57
N LYS A 158 23.12 -7.52 0.75
CA LYS A 158 22.72 -6.14 0.48
C LYS A 158 22.58 -5.85 -1.01
N GLY A 159 21.59 -5.05 -1.35
CA GLY A 159 21.36 -4.56 -2.70
C GLY A 159 20.63 -5.52 -3.61
N LEU A 160 20.21 -6.69 -3.15
CA LEU A 160 19.40 -7.63 -3.93
C LEU A 160 17.94 -7.15 -3.95
N ILE A 161 17.37 -6.94 -5.14
CA ILE A 161 16.04 -6.39 -5.33
C ILE A 161 15.31 -7.06 -6.50
N ASP A 162 13.99 -6.88 -6.57
CA ASP A 162 13.14 -7.11 -7.75
C ASP A 162 13.24 -8.55 -8.27
N CYS A 163 13.13 -9.51 -7.39
CA CYS A 163 13.32 -10.91 -7.74
C CYS A 163 12.04 -11.57 -8.29
N CYS A 164 12.25 -12.50 -9.22
CA CYS A 164 11.16 -13.30 -9.79
C CYS A 164 11.59 -14.75 -10.01
N PRO A 165 10.85 -15.73 -9.45
CA PRO A 165 11.13 -17.15 -9.65
C PRO A 165 10.59 -17.63 -10.98
N LEU A 166 11.21 -18.70 -11.49
CA LEU A 166 10.73 -19.49 -12.60
C LEU A 166 10.98 -20.99 -12.31
N TRP A 167 9.94 -21.79 -12.31
CA TRP A 167 10.03 -23.24 -12.35
C TRP A 167 9.95 -23.71 -13.79
N ASP A 168 10.93 -24.50 -14.21
CA ASP A 168 11.04 -24.99 -15.57
C ASP A 168 10.43 -26.39 -15.70
N GLU A 169 10.03 -26.74 -16.91
CA GLU A 169 9.43 -28.04 -17.25
C GLU A 169 10.39 -29.23 -17.03
N ASP A 170 11.70 -28.98 -16.99
CA ASP A 170 12.74 -30.00 -16.70
C ASP A 170 12.96 -30.24 -15.19
N GLY A 171 12.12 -29.64 -14.34
CA GLY A 171 12.20 -29.76 -12.89
C GLY A 171 13.24 -28.87 -12.22
N LYS A 172 13.96 -28.03 -12.98
CA LYS A 172 14.85 -27.03 -12.43
C LYS A 172 14.08 -25.76 -12.10
N ALA A 173 14.63 -24.98 -11.19
CA ALA A 173 14.10 -23.66 -10.85
C ALA A 173 15.20 -22.61 -10.91
N TYR A 174 14.80 -21.41 -11.25
CA TYR A 174 15.68 -20.25 -11.39
C TYR A 174 15.06 -19.03 -10.71
N ILE A 175 15.87 -18.06 -10.35
CA ILE A 175 15.43 -16.77 -9.86
C ILE A 175 16.19 -15.66 -10.58
N SER A 176 15.48 -14.73 -11.19
CA SER A 176 16.05 -13.48 -11.69
C SER A 176 16.02 -12.43 -10.60
N HIS A 177 16.94 -11.46 -10.63
CA HIS A 177 16.92 -10.30 -9.74
C HIS A 177 17.74 -9.14 -10.32
N GLY A 178 17.44 -7.93 -9.84
CA GLY A 178 18.27 -6.74 -10.05
C GLY A 178 19.17 -6.45 -8.86
N CYS A 179 19.76 -5.25 -8.86
CA CYS A 179 20.50 -4.72 -7.73
C CYS A 179 20.32 -3.21 -7.56
N ALA A 180 20.18 -2.78 -6.30
CA ALA A 180 20.06 -1.38 -5.92
C ALA A 180 21.44 -0.72 -5.81
N GLY A 181 21.73 0.24 -6.68
CA GLY A 181 23.02 0.95 -6.68
C GLY A 181 23.37 1.61 -5.35
N SER A 182 22.37 2.08 -4.62
CA SER A 182 22.55 2.68 -3.29
C SER A 182 23.04 1.71 -2.20
N ARG A 183 22.97 0.40 -2.42
CA ARG A 183 23.41 -0.66 -1.48
C ARG A 183 24.50 -1.54 -2.07
N ALA A 184 24.39 -1.90 -3.34
CA ALA A 184 25.34 -2.78 -4.04
C ALA A 184 26.51 -2.03 -4.68
N GLY A 185 26.40 -0.70 -4.82
CA GLY A 185 27.41 0.11 -5.54
C GLY A 185 27.33 0.03 -7.06
N VAL A 186 26.50 -0.87 -7.61
CA VAL A 186 26.23 -1.05 -9.04
C VAL A 186 24.72 -1.14 -9.28
N LYS A 187 24.24 -0.67 -10.42
CA LYS A 187 22.85 -0.75 -10.89
C LYS A 187 22.82 -1.06 -12.39
N SER A 188 21.64 -1.15 -12.97
CA SER A 188 21.45 -1.38 -14.42
C SER A 188 21.99 -2.73 -14.91
N VAL A 189 22.09 -3.72 -14.04
CA VAL A 189 22.50 -5.08 -14.37
C VAL A 189 21.48 -6.08 -13.82
N LEU A 190 21.18 -7.11 -14.59
CA LEU A 190 20.26 -8.17 -14.24
C LEU A 190 20.98 -9.49 -14.06
N PHE A 191 20.48 -10.27 -13.12
CA PHE A 191 21.07 -11.54 -12.72
C PHE A 191 20.07 -12.68 -12.87
N VAL A 192 20.60 -13.89 -13.08
CA VAL A 192 19.88 -15.15 -12.90
C VAL A 192 20.73 -16.08 -12.03
N ALA A 193 20.08 -16.75 -11.10
CA ALA A 193 20.68 -17.77 -10.24
C ALA A 193 19.86 -19.07 -10.28
N PRO A 194 20.49 -20.25 -10.09
CA PRO A 194 19.76 -21.49 -9.88
C PRO A 194 19.12 -21.49 -8.49
N MET A 195 17.86 -21.93 -8.43
CA MET A 195 17.07 -22.03 -7.22
C MET A 195 16.74 -23.50 -6.94
N SER A 196 16.57 -23.87 -5.68
CA SER A 196 16.07 -25.21 -5.32
C SER A 196 14.66 -25.42 -5.87
N PRO A 197 14.28 -26.63 -6.30
CA PRO A 197 12.95 -26.90 -6.86
C PRO A 197 11.79 -26.56 -5.92
N ASP A 198 11.99 -26.65 -4.61
CA ASP A 198 11.02 -26.22 -3.59
C ASP A 198 10.90 -24.69 -3.43
N GLY A 199 11.72 -23.92 -4.15
CA GLY A 199 11.70 -22.46 -4.15
C GLY A 199 12.33 -21.79 -2.91
N THR A 200 12.87 -22.56 -1.96
CA THR A 200 13.25 -22.02 -0.64
C THR A 200 14.64 -21.40 -0.58
N LYS A 201 15.52 -21.65 -1.55
CA LYS A 201 16.89 -21.12 -1.53
C LYS A 201 17.54 -21.04 -2.91
N VAL A 202 18.45 -20.10 -3.07
CA VAL A 202 19.41 -20.07 -4.17
C VAL A 202 20.51 -21.10 -3.90
N ILE A 203 20.76 -21.99 -4.90
CA ILE A 203 21.70 -23.13 -4.77
C ILE A 203 23.00 -22.96 -5.54
N GLY A 204 23.22 -21.80 -6.14
CA GLY A 204 24.46 -21.49 -6.88
C GLY A 204 24.67 -19.98 -7.05
N PRO A 205 25.73 -19.56 -7.74
CA PRO A 205 26.05 -18.15 -7.92
C PRO A 205 25.01 -17.44 -8.80
N SER A 206 24.68 -16.19 -8.44
CA SER A 206 24.01 -15.27 -9.38
C SER A 206 25.00 -14.88 -10.48
N ARG A 207 24.56 -14.96 -11.73
CA ARG A 207 25.34 -14.56 -12.91
C ARG A 207 24.69 -13.34 -13.52
N ILE A 208 25.48 -12.34 -13.90
CA ILE A 208 25.00 -11.25 -14.73
C ILE A 208 24.62 -11.84 -16.08
N VAL A 209 23.39 -11.62 -16.49
CA VAL A 209 22.85 -12.08 -17.78
C VAL A 209 22.57 -10.95 -18.75
N TYR A 210 22.49 -9.72 -18.23
CA TYR A 210 22.29 -8.53 -19.03
C TYR A 210 22.93 -7.30 -18.34
N ASP A 211 23.60 -6.47 -19.16
CA ASP A 211 24.17 -5.18 -18.76
C ASP A 211 23.48 -4.06 -19.56
N GLY A 212 22.70 -3.25 -18.88
CA GLY A 212 21.91 -2.17 -19.47
C GLY A 212 22.58 -0.80 -19.46
N HIS A 213 23.85 -0.67 -19.06
CA HIS A 213 24.49 0.63 -18.92
C HIS A 213 24.49 1.46 -20.22
N GLU A 214 24.61 0.82 -21.37
CA GLU A 214 24.65 1.51 -22.67
C GLU A 214 23.25 1.80 -23.22
N ASN A 215 22.37 0.79 -23.28
CA ASN A 215 21.10 0.87 -24.00
C ASN A 215 19.88 1.02 -23.09
N GLN A 216 19.93 0.41 -21.89
CA GLN A 216 18.77 0.30 -20.97
C GLN A 216 19.15 0.82 -19.57
N PRO A 217 19.51 2.11 -19.43
CA PRO A 217 19.95 2.66 -18.16
C PRO A 217 18.86 2.49 -17.09
N THR A 218 19.26 2.19 -15.85
CA THR A 218 18.37 1.89 -14.72
C THR A 218 17.45 0.69 -14.95
N ILE A 219 17.83 -0.29 -15.80
CA ILE A 219 17.04 -1.52 -15.91
C ILE A 219 17.03 -2.27 -14.57
N GLU A 220 15.82 -2.68 -14.15
CA GLU A 220 15.52 -3.31 -12.86
C GLU A 220 14.20 -4.09 -12.98
N GLY A 221 13.50 -4.43 -11.89
CA GLY A 221 12.10 -4.88 -11.93
C GLY A 221 11.85 -6.19 -12.66
N THR A 222 12.74 -7.19 -12.51
CA THR A 222 12.67 -8.41 -13.32
C THR A 222 11.38 -9.20 -13.12
N LYS A 223 10.75 -9.62 -14.23
CA LYS A 223 9.68 -10.64 -14.27
C LYS A 223 10.11 -11.75 -15.22
N PHE A 224 10.22 -12.97 -14.71
CA PHE A 224 10.81 -14.10 -15.40
C PHE A 224 9.74 -15.06 -15.88
N TYR A 225 9.72 -15.33 -17.19
CA TYR A 225 8.74 -16.19 -17.85
C TYR A 225 9.41 -17.18 -18.80
N LYS A 226 8.68 -18.26 -19.15
CA LYS A 226 9.04 -19.17 -20.25
C LYS A 226 7.85 -19.32 -21.20
N ARG A 227 8.09 -19.13 -22.51
CA ARG A 227 7.07 -19.27 -23.54
C ARG A 227 7.71 -19.70 -24.86
N ASN A 228 7.08 -20.64 -25.57
CA ASN A 228 7.55 -21.13 -26.87
C ASN A 228 9.05 -21.55 -26.89
N GLY A 229 9.54 -22.09 -25.77
CA GLY A 229 10.93 -22.51 -25.61
C GLY A 229 11.93 -21.35 -25.50
N TYR A 230 11.46 -20.12 -25.24
CA TYR A 230 12.28 -18.98 -24.86
C TYR A 230 12.08 -18.64 -23.38
N TYR A 231 13.15 -18.21 -22.74
CA TYR A 231 13.14 -17.54 -21.45
C TYR A 231 13.04 -16.05 -21.69
N TYR A 232 12.12 -15.38 -20.98
CA TYR A 232 11.92 -13.95 -21.05
C TYR A 232 12.19 -13.31 -19.69
N ILE A 233 12.99 -12.25 -19.69
CA ILE A 233 13.06 -11.33 -18.55
C ILE A 233 12.43 -10.03 -19.00
N MET A 234 11.23 -9.70 -18.45
CA MET A 234 10.56 -8.45 -18.69
C MET A 234 10.96 -7.47 -17.60
N SER A 235 11.50 -6.33 -17.98
CA SER A 235 12.09 -5.36 -17.04
C SER A 235 11.88 -3.93 -17.51
N PRO A 236 11.52 -2.99 -16.62
CA PRO A 236 11.51 -1.57 -16.97
C PRO A 236 12.93 -1.00 -17.02
N ALA A 237 13.12 0.04 -17.83
CA ALA A 237 14.33 0.86 -17.88
C ALA A 237 13.98 2.35 -17.90
N GLY A 238 14.95 3.26 -17.86
CA GLY A 238 14.76 4.71 -17.95
C GLY A 238 14.24 5.38 -16.66
N GLY A 239 13.93 4.60 -15.63
CA GLY A 239 13.43 5.09 -14.34
C GLY A 239 11.95 5.49 -14.32
N VAL A 240 11.39 5.68 -13.14
CA VAL A 240 9.93 5.78 -12.89
C VAL A 240 9.21 6.94 -13.58
N LYS A 241 9.90 8.01 -13.95
CA LYS A 241 9.28 9.20 -14.56
C LYS A 241 9.20 9.13 -16.08
N TYR A 242 10.17 8.48 -16.72
CA TYR A 242 10.37 8.51 -18.18
C TYR A 242 10.68 7.12 -18.73
N GLY A 243 10.39 6.08 -17.96
CA GLY A 243 10.73 4.71 -18.27
C GLY A 243 9.93 4.12 -19.43
N TRP A 244 10.39 2.94 -19.81
CA TRP A 244 9.80 2.09 -20.83
C TRP A 244 9.95 0.63 -20.42
N GLN A 245 9.21 -0.28 -21.07
CA GLN A 245 9.25 -1.71 -20.80
C GLN A 245 10.16 -2.41 -21.81
N VAL A 246 11.18 -3.09 -21.29
CA VAL A 246 12.12 -3.91 -22.04
C VAL A 246 11.76 -5.38 -21.89
N GLU A 247 11.91 -6.12 -22.96
CA GLU A 247 11.85 -7.56 -23.01
C GLU A 247 13.21 -8.12 -23.42
N LEU A 248 13.70 -9.03 -22.62
CA LEU A 248 14.91 -9.78 -22.93
C LEU A 248 14.51 -11.23 -23.18
N ARG A 249 14.92 -11.84 -24.30
CA ARG A 249 14.64 -13.25 -24.58
C ARG A 249 15.89 -14.05 -24.91
N SER A 250 15.89 -15.32 -24.52
CA SER A 250 16.97 -16.26 -24.81
C SER A 250 16.46 -17.71 -24.87
N LYS A 251 17.19 -18.59 -25.55
CA LYS A 251 16.96 -20.04 -25.48
C LYS A 251 17.59 -20.70 -24.25
N ASN A 252 18.34 -19.94 -23.47
CA ASN A 252 19.02 -20.42 -22.26
C ASN A 252 18.74 -19.43 -21.10
N PRO A 253 18.40 -19.90 -19.87
CA PRO A 253 18.11 -19.01 -18.75
C PRO A 253 19.27 -18.08 -18.38
N TYR A 254 20.49 -18.40 -18.78
CA TYR A 254 21.69 -17.59 -18.56
C TYR A 254 22.10 -16.78 -19.76
N GLY A 255 21.28 -16.70 -20.82
CA GLY A 255 21.58 -15.94 -22.02
C GLY A 255 22.45 -16.68 -23.06
N PRO A 256 22.98 -15.98 -24.07
CA PRO A 256 22.82 -14.52 -24.27
C PRO A 256 21.37 -14.12 -24.55
N TYR A 257 21.00 -12.92 -24.11
CA TYR A 257 19.67 -12.36 -24.31
C TYR A 257 19.67 -11.35 -25.47
N GLU A 258 18.65 -11.44 -26.31
CA GLU A 258 18.26 -10.41 -27.28
C GLU A 258 17.34 -9.41 -26.56
N GLU A 259 17.41 -8.12 -26.91
CA GLU A 259 16.59 -7.07 -26.31
C GLU A 259 15.54 -6.50 -27.26
N TYR A 260 14.42 -6.06 -26.69
CA TYR A 260 13.32 -5.41 -27.42
C TYR A 260 12.57 -4.45 -26.47
N VAL A 261 12.08 -3.34 -27.00
CA VAL A 261 11.23 -2.41 -26.24
C VAL A 261 9.78 -2.61 -26.68
N GLY A 262 8.96 -3.20 -25.80
CA GLY A 262 7.56 -3.54 -26.09
C GLY A 262 6.55 -2.45 -25.76
N LEU A 263 6.91 -1.50 -24.86
CA LEU A 263 6.03 -0.40 -24.43
C LEU A 263 6.86 0.83 -24.09
N ALA A 264 6.44 1.99 -24.59
CA ALA A 264 6.97 3.28 -24.20
C ALA A 264 5.84 4.30 -23.96
N GLN A 265 6.18 5.49 -23.49
CA GLN A 265 5.21 6.58 -23.36
C GLN A 265 4.66 7.00 -24.73
N GLY A 266 5.51 7.09 -25.75
CA GLY A 266 5.14 7.58 -27.07
C GLY A 266 4.46 8.94 -27.01
N LYS A 267 3.26 9.03 -27.62
CA LYS A 267 2.40 10.23 -27.59
C LYS A 267 1.36 10.21 -26.48
N SER A 268 1.40 9.20 -25.59
CA SER A 268 0.45 9.05 -24.49
C SER A 268 0.68 10.08 -23.39
N LYS A 269 -0.41 10.37 -22.63
CA LYS A 269 -0.34 11.12 -21.36
C LYS A 269 0.10 10.25 -20.18
N VAL A 270 0.19 8.94 -20.37
CA VAL A 270 0.68 7.99 -19.37
C VAL A 270 2.20 8.04 -19.42
N ASN A 271 2.81 8.84 -18.54
CA ASN A 271 4.26 8.98 -18.48
C ASN A 271 4.90 7.73 -17.90
N GLY A 272 6.10 7.42 -18.38
CA GLY A 272 7.02 6.46 -17.84
C GLY A 272 6.38 5.13 -17.41
N PRO A 273 5.77 4.36 -18.33
CA PRO A 273 5.27 3.03 -17.94
C PRO A 273 6.44 2.24 -17.36
N HIS A 274 6.27 1.81 -16.11
CA HIS A 274 7.37 1.24 -15.34
C HIS A 274 6.87 0.07 -14.51
N GLN A 275 7.71 -0.93 -14.41
CA GLN A 275 7.56 -2.13 -13.59
C GLN A 275 6.15 -2.72 -13.58
N GLY A 276 5.99 -3.78 -14.36
CA GLY A 276 4.70 -4.42 -14.53
C GLY A 276 4.86 -5.90 -14.87
N ALA A 277 3.75 -6.53 -15.16
CA ALA A 277 3.67 -7.97 -15.40
C ALA A 277 2.74 -8.30 -16.57
N TRP A 278 3.16 -9.23 -17.38
CA TRP A 278 2.34 -9.89 -18.38
C TRP A 278 1.43 -10.93 -17.71
N VAL A 279 0.20 -11.01 -18.19
CA VAL A 279 -0.78 -12.02 -17.82
C VAL A 279 -1.62 -12.40 -19.03
N ASP A 280 -1.85 -13.71 -19.21
CA ASP A 280 -2.80 -14.23 -20.19
C ASP A 280 -4.20 -14.36 -19.58
N THR A 281 -5.21 -14.47 -20.44
CA THR A 281 -6.57 -14.79 -20.02
C THR A 281 -6.98 -16.21 -20.43
N GLN A 282 -8.01 -16.75 -19.78
CA GLN A 282 -8.60 -18.06 -20.15
C GLN A 282 -9.18 -18.07 -21.57
N ASN A 283 -9.39 -16.89 -22.18
CA ASN A 283 -9.89 -16.73 -23.54
C ASN A 283 -8.78 -16.50 -24.57
N GLY A 284 -7.50 -16.56 -24.14
CA GLY A 284 -6.33 -16.43 -25.00
C GLY A 284 -5.97 -15.00 -25.39
N GLU A 285 -6.44 -14.02 -24.63
CA GLU A 285 -5.95 -12.63 -24.73
C GLU A 285 -4.73 -12.43 -23.84
N ASP A 286 -3.85 -11.55 -24.25
CA ASP A 286 -2.68 -11.11 -23.48
C ASP A 286 -2.87 -9.68 -22.98
N TRP A 287 -2.47 -9.44 -21.74
CA TRP A 287 -2.59 -8.15 -21.07
C TRP A 287 -1.32 -7.85 -20.28
N PHE A 288 -1.09 -6.57 -20.00
CA PHE A 288 0.04 -6.11 -19.21
C PHE A 288 -0.39 -5.07 -18.19
N LEU A 289 -0.08 -5.30 -16.91
CA LEU A 289 -0.25 -4.31 -15.86
C LEU A 289 1.08 -3.61 -15.62
N HIS A 290 1.05 -2.29 -15.41
CA HIS A 290 2.21 -1.51 -14.99
C HIS A 290 1.75 -0.33 -14.14
N PHE A 291 2.69 0.35 -13.49
CA PHE A 291 2.34 1.59 -12.83
C PHE A 291 2.71 2.84 -13.62
N GLN A 292 2.07 3.95 -13.27
CA GLN A 292 2.46 5.32 -13.59
C GLN A 292 2.75 6.06 -12.29
N ASP A 293 3.89 6.75 -12.20
CA ASP A 293 4.21 7.64 -11.06
C ASP A 293 3.43 8.95 -11.19
N LYS A 294 2.58 9.23 -10.20
CA LYS A 294 1.74 10.44 -10.11
C LYS A 294 2.08 11.29 -8.88
N HIS A 295 3.34 11.32 -8.46
CA HIS A 295 3.84 12.10 -7.30
C HIS A 295 3.04 11.83 -6.02
N ALA A 296 2.36 12.85 -5.46
CA ALA A 296 1.59 12.72 -4.22
C ALA A 296 0.52 11.60 -4.25
N TYR A 297 0.02 11.25 -5.43
CA TYR A 297 -0.96 10.16 -5.59
C TYR A 297 -0.32 8.78 -5.64
N GLY A 298 1.02 8.72 -5.67
CA GLY A 298 1.80 7.50 -5.73
C GLY A 298 1.83 6.87 -7.12
N ARG A 299 1.99 5.56 -7.15
CA ARG A 299 2.18 4.76 -8.36
C ARG A 299 0.90 3.97 -8.66
N VAL A 300 0.07 4.57 -9.50
CA VAL A 300 -1.26 4.05 -9.87
C VAL A 300 -1.15 2.97 -10.94
N VAL A 301 -2.06 1.99 -10.93
CA VAL A 301 -1.98 0.81 -11.79
C VAL A 301 -2.77 0.99 -13.08
N HIS A 302 -2.11 0.75 -14.19
CA HIS A 302 -2.65 0.75 -15.55
C HIS A 302 -2.75 -0.67 -16.10
N LEU A 303 -3.77 -0.91 -16.92
CA LEU A 303 -3.94 -2.12 -17.72
C LEU A 303 -3.73 -1.78 -19.20
N GLN A 304 -2.87 -2.53 -19.88
CA GLN A 304 -2.60 -2.36 -21.31
C GLN A 304 -3.00 -3.63 -22.07
N PRO A 305 -3.62 -3.51 -23.26
CA PRO A 305 -3.71 -4.63 -24.18
C PRO A 305 -2.31 -5.06 -24.59
N ALA A 306 -2.12 -6.34 -24.87
CA ALA A 306 -0.83 -6.85 -25.32
C ALA A 306 -1.02 -7.92 -26.41
N LYS A 307 -0.02 -8.07 -27.27
CA LYS A 307 -0.05 -9.06 -28.35
C LYS A 307 1.33 -9.58 -28.68
N TRP A 308 1.47 -10.90 -28.74
CA TRP A 308 2.71 -11.52 -29.21
C TRP A 308 2.87 -11.43 -30.74
N VAL A 309 3.96 -10.84 -31.18
CA VAL A 309 4.33 -10.69 -32.59
C VAL A 309 5.75 -11.19 -32.78
N LYS A 310 5.96 -12.28 -33.55
CA LYS A 310 7.28 -12.92 -33.76
C LYS A 310 8.02 -13.21 -32.45
N ASP A 311 7.27 -13.72 -31.45
CA ASP A 311 7.77 -14.01 -30.10
C ASP A 311 8.31 -12.79 -29.33
N TRP A 312 7.80 -11.58 -29.61
CA TRP A 312 7.94 -10.36 -28.82
C TRP A 312 6.56 -9.87 -28.38
N LEU A 313 6.45 -9.34 -27.18
CA LEU A 313 5.18 -8.80 -26.66
C LEU A 313 5.07 -7.30 -26.98
N VAL A 314 4.23 -6.94 -27.93
CA VAL A 314 3.87 -5.55 -28.20
C VAL A 314 2.77 -5.15 -27.21
N ILE A 315 3.04 -4.16 -26.36
CA ILE A 315 2.17 -3.76 -25.24
C ILE A 315 1.60 -2.37 -25.53
N GLY A 316 0.28 -2.19 -25.30
CA GLY A 316 -0.41 -0.95 -25.65
C GLY A 316 -0.84 -0.92 -27.11
N GLU A 317 -0.86 0.25 -27.73
CA GLU A 317 -1.29 0.45 -29.11
C GLU A 317 -0.12 0.87 -30.01
N ASP A 318 0.34 -0.02 -30.87
CA ASP A 318 1.35 0.27 -31.89
C ASP A 318 0.67 0.93 -33.11
N LYS A 319 0.67 2.26 -33.15
CA LYS A 319 -0.01 3.06 -34.18
C LYS A 319 0.81 3.28 -35.45
N ASP A 320 2.11 3.30 -35.31
CA ASP A 320 3.04 3.59 -36.42
C ASP A 320 3.72 2.34 -36.98
N GLY A 321 3.52 1.18 -36.35
CA GLY A 321 3.97 -0.12 -36.84
C GLY A 321 5.46 -0.38 -36.60
N ASP A 322 6.08 0.35 -35.67
CA ASP A 322 7.50 0.17 -35.32
C ASP A 322 7.73 -1.02 -34.36
N GLY A 323 6.64 -1.57 -33.81
CA GLY A 323 6.63 -2.70 -32.89
C GLY A 323 6.61 -2.31 -31.42
N CYS A 324 6.86 -1.06 -31.07
CA CYS A 324 6.74 -0.54 -29.70
C CYS A 324 5.35 0.09 -29.49
N GLY A 325 4.57 -0.39 -28.54
CA GLY A 325 3.26 0.19 -28.28
C GLY A 325 3.31 1.45 -27.43
N ASP A 326 2.35 2.36 -27.65
CA ASP A 326 2.05 3.50 -26.79
C ASP A 326 1.07 3.06 -25.67
N ALA A 327 1.30 3.52 -24.44
CA ALA A 327 0.38 3.23 -23.34
C ALA A 327 -1.01 3.83 -23.58
N VAL A 328 -2.09 3.03 -23.46
CA VAL A 328 -3.46 3.48 -23.70
C VAL A 328 -4.09 4.10 -22.44
N ALA A 329 -4.77 5.23 -22.60
CA ALA A 329 -5.55 5.84 -21.52
C ALA A 329 -6.96 5.25 -21.42
N ARG A 330 -7.47 4.66 -22.49
CA ARG A 330 -8.78 4.02 -22.58
C ARG A 330 -8.74 2.89 -23.61
N TRP A 331 -9.37 1.75 -23.31
CA TRP A 331 -9.42 0.59 -24.19
C TRP A 331 -10.69 -0.23 -23.99
N LYS A 332 -10.94 -1.19 -24.88
CA LYS A 332 -11.98 -2.22 -24.69
C LYS A 332 -11.62 -3.09 -23.50
N LYS A 333 -12.61 -3.44 -22.68
CA LYS A 333 -12.39 -4.39 -21.59
C LYS A 333 -11.92 -5.74 -22.10
N PRO A 334 -11.15 -6.50 -21.30
CA PRO A 334 -10.90 -7.91 -21.57
C PRO A 334 -12.22 -8.66 -21.83
N ASN A 335 -12.19 -9.62 -22.74
CA ASN A 335 -13.34 -10.48 -23.02
C ASN A 335 -13.56 -11.50 -21.90
N LEU A 336 -13.89 -10.98 -20.73
CA LEU A 336 -14.09 -11.72 -19.48
C LEU A 336 -15.43 -11.36 -18.87
N PRO A 337 -16.04 -12.24 -18.05
CA PRO A 337 -17.22 -11.88 -17.28
C PRO A 337 -16.93 -10.68 -16.36
N SER A 338 -17.76 -9.64 -16.42
CA SER A 338 -17.60 -8.48 -15.54
C SER A 338 -17.91 -8.86 -14.11
N SER A 339 -17.00 -8.57 -13.19
CA SER A 339 -17.16 -8.79 -11.74
C SER A 339 -17.93 -7.69 -11.01
N GLY A 340 -18.46 -6.69 -11.75
CA GLY A 340 -19.08 -5.51 -11.16
C GLY A 340 -18.08 -4.35 -11.02
N ASN A 341 -18.34 -3.43 -10.09
CA ASN A 341 -17.46 -2.30 -9.81
C ASN A 341 -16.80 -2.50 -8.44
N PHE A 342 -15.78 -3.32 -8.40
CA PHE A 342 -14.96 -3.50 -7.19
C PHE A 342 -13.71 -2.63 -7.30
N GLN A 343 -13.39 -1.96 -6.22
CA GLN A 343 -12.14 -1.22 -6.03
C GLN A 343 -11.77 -1.33 -4.55
N PRO A 344 -10.50 -1.14 -4.16
CA PRO A 344 -10.13 -1.08 -2.75
C PRO A 344 -11.04 -0.10 -1.99
N ALA A 345 -11.53 -0.51 -0.82
CA ALA A 345 -12.40 0.32 0.01
C ALA A 345 -11.68 1.58 0.48
N GLU A 346 -12.41 2.69 0.57
CA GLU A 346 -11.93 3.95 1.15
C GLU A 346 -12.65 4.33 2.45
N ASP A 347 -13.98 4.17 2.50
CA ASP A 347 -14.79 4.46 3.70
C ASP A 347 -14.53 3.42 4.79
N ASP A 348 -14.68 3.82 6.06
CA ASP A 348 -14.72 2.90 7.18
C ASP A 348 -15.64 3.44 8.28
N GLU A 349 -16.63 2.63 8.67
CA GLU A 349 -17.56 2.91 9.77
C GLU A 349 -17.09 2.29 11.10
N PHE A 350 -15.99 1.54 11.07
CA PHE A 350 -15.42 0.81 12.22
C PHE A 350 -16.46 -0.03 13.00
N ASP A 351 -17.37 -0.64 12.27
CA ASP A 351 -18.49 -1.44 12.78
C ASP A 351 -18.18 -2.95 12.86
N THR A 352 -16.92 -3.32 12.60
CA THR A 352 -16.37 -4.66 12.76
C THR A 352 -15.34 -4.72 13.89
N ASN A 353 -14.99 -5.91 14.36
CA ASN A 353 -13.90 -6.09 15.33
C ASN A 353 -12.53 -6.10 14.69
N ASP A 354 -12.48 -6.21 13.36
CA ASP A 354 -11.25 -6.20 12.59
C ASP A 354 -11.05 -4.83 11.93
N LEU A 355 -9.80 -4.42 11.81
CA LEU A 355 -9.43 -3.23 11.08
C LEU A 355 -9.57 -3.49 9.58
N GLY A 356 -10.16 -2.55 8.84
CA GLY A 356 -10.31 -2.65 7.39
C GLY A 356 -8.95 -2.85 6.68
N LEU A 357 -8.93 -3.69 5.63
CA LEU A 357 -7.71 -4.06 4.91
C LEU A 357 -6.97 -2.88 4.26
N GLN A 358 -7.65 -1.74 4.04
CA GLN A 358 -7.05 -0.52 3.49
C GLN A 358 -6.09 0.18 4.46
N TRP A 359 -6.15 -0.14 5.74
CA TRP A 359 -5.34 0.52 6.75
C TRP A 359 -3.95 -0.10 6.89
N GLN A 360 -2.95 0.76 7.00
CA GLN A 360 -1.56 0.38 7.23
C GLN A 360 -0.91 1.35 8.21
N PHE A 361 -0.07 0.82 9.09
CA PHE A 361 0.87 1.63 9.88
C PHE A 361 2.11 1.97 9.03
N GLU A 362 2.80 3.03 9.40
CA GLU A 362 4.06 3.44 8.74
C GLU A 362 5.30 2.79 9.36
N GLY A 363 5.19 1.54 9.73
CA GLY A 363 6.26 0.74 10.30
C GLY A 363 5.71 -0.57 10.83
N PRO A 364 6.58 -1.48 11.28
CA PRO A 364 6.16 -2.62 12.08
C PRO A 364 5.29 -2.12 13.25
N TYR A 365 4.17 -2.76 13.48
CA TYR A 365 3.16 -2.26 14.40
C TYR A 365 2.84 -3.25 15.50
N SER A 366 2.04 -2.79 16.49
CA SER A 366 1.54 -3.62 17.57
C SER A 366 0.03 -3.52 17.68
N HIS A 367 -0.62 -4.65 17.91
CA HIS A 367 -2.05 -4.71 18.23
C HIS A 367 -2.44 -3.91 19.48
N TYR A 368 -1.49 -3.56 20.34
CA TYR A 368 -1.73 -2.73 21.52
C TYR A 368 -1.91 -1.24 21.20
N TRP A 369 -1.71 -0.82 19.96
CA TRP A 369 -1.81 0.59 19.58
C TRP A 369 -3.23 1.02 19.26
N TYR A 370 -4.13 0.07 19.01
CA TYR A 370 -5.50 0.36 18.61
C TYR A 370 -6.49 -0.68 19.15
N PHE A 371 -7.77 -0.30 19.08
CA PHE A 371 -8.90 -1.18 19.39
C PHE A 371 -10.09 -0.81 18.50
N THR A 372 -10.63 -1.77 17.79
CA THR A 372 -11.89 -1.65 17.05
C THR A 372 -13.02 -2.18 17.94
N ASP A 373 -14.03 -1.35 18.17
CA ASP A 373 -15.18 -1.65 19.03
C ASP A 373 -16.45 -1.68 18.17
N ALA A 374 -16.76 -2.84 17.61
CA ALA A 374 -17.94 -3.03 16.76
C ALA A 374 -19.26 -2.66 17.47
N ASN A 375 -19.34 -2.82 18.79
CA ASN A 375 -20.56 -2.46 19.56
C ASN A 375 -20.80 -0.94 19.61
N LYS A 376 -19.77 -0.15 19.36
CA LYS A 376 -19.83 1.33 19.37
C LYS A 376 -19.54 1.93 18.01
N SER A 377 -19.29 1.09 16.99
CA SER A 377 -18.84 1.51 15.66
C SER A 377 -17.71 2.53 15.79
N ARG A 378 -16.55 2.09 16.29
CA ARG A 378 -15.49 3.00 16.67
C ARG A 378 -14.10 2.37 16.63
N LEU A 379 -13.15 3.09 16.04
CA LEU A 379 -11.72 2.87 16.22
C LEU A 379 -11.21 3.73 17.38
N ARG A 380 -10.45 3.14 18.29
CA ARG A 380 -9.67 3.84 19.32
C ARG A 380 -8.19 3.69 19.07
N LEU A 381 -7.47 4.80 18.98
CA LEU A 381 -6.02 4.84 18.96
C LEU A 381 -5.49 5.28 20.32
N TYR A 382 -4.59 4.52 20.90
CA TYR A 382 -3.98 4.83 22.19
C TYR A 382 -2.78 5.76 22.02
N GLY A 383 -2.53 6.60 23.03
CA GLY A 383 -1.37 7.47 23.08
C GLY A 383 -0.07 6.67 23.25
N VAL A 384 0.55 6.33 22.13
CA VAL A 384 1.81 5.59 22.11
C VAL A 384 2.97 6.54 22.38
N ARG A 385 3.93 6.09 23.17
CA ARG A 385 5.16 6.84 23.45
C ARG A 385 5.89 7.20 22.16
N ILE A 386 6.37 8.44 22.06
CA ILE A 386 7.20 8.89 20.94
C ILE A 386 8.53 8.13 20.88
N PRO A 387 9.09 7.90 19.70
CA PRO A 387 10.39 7.25 19.55
C PRO A 387 11.53 8.12 20.10
N GLU A 388 12.67 7.50 20.37
CA GLU A 388 13.89 8.21 20.73
C GLU A 388 14.30 9.19 19.63
N ASN A 389 14.80 10.36 20.03
CA ASN A 389 15.19 11.42 19.11
C ASN A 389 14.05 11.92 18.18
N TYR A 390 12.80 11.79 18.61
CA TYR A 390 11.63 12.30 17.91
C TYR A 390 11.80 13.79 17.57
N LYS A 391 11.48 14.15 16.32
CA LYS A 391 11.54 15.53 15.82
C LYS A 391 10.17 16.05 15.44
N ASN A 392 9.37 15.23 14.77
CA ASN A 392 8.05 15.58 14.27
C ASN A 392 7.27 14.31 13.91
N LEU A 393 6.02 14.45 13.44
CA LEU A 393 5.13 13.32 13.12
C LEU A 393 5.66 12.38 12.01
N SER A 394 6.69 12.79 11.26
CA SER A 394 7.33 11.90 10.28
C SER A 394 8.06 10.73 10.95
N ASP A 395 8.45 10.86 12.21
CA ASP A 395 9.17 9.82 12.95
C ASP A 395 8.24 8.74 13.55
N LEU A 396 6.89 8.92 13.49
CA LEU A 396 5.94 8.01 14.11
C LEU A 396 5.72 6.74 13.29
N GLN A 397 5.86 5.57 13.92
CA GLN A 397 5.47 4.27 13.36
C GLN A 397 3.96 4.00 13.53
N ASN A 398 3.34 4.52 14.58
CA ASN A 398 1.95 4.28 14.94
C ASN A 398 0.94 5.22 14.26
N ALA A 399 1.33 5.89 13.18
CA ALA A 399 0.39 6.56 12.31
C ALA A 399 -0.37 5.51 11.47
N LEU A 400 -1.69 5.41 11.66
CA LEU A 400 -2.58 4.53 10.94
C LEU A 400 -3.15 5.25 9.73
N LEU A 401 -2.73 4.85 8.55
CA LEU A 401 -2.94 5.59 7.32
C LEU A 401 -3.53 4.72 6.22
N GLN A 402 -4.23 5.34 5.28
CA GLN A 402 -4.62 4.73 4.02
C GLN A 402 -4.16 5.56 2.82
N LYS A 403 -4.10 4.93 1.66
CA LYS A 403 -3.71 5.53 0.39
C LYS A 403 -4.74 6.56 -0.07
N PHE A 404 -4.33 7.53 -0.87
CA PHE A 404 -5.28 8.37 -1.59
C PHE A 404 -6.06 7.50 -2.58
N PRO A 405 -7.41 7.57 -2.58
CA PRO A 405 -8.22 6.68 -3.40
C PRO A 405 -8.40 7.19 -4.85
N THR A 406 -8.04 8.44 -5.12
CA THR A 406 -8.09 9.10 -6.43
C THR A 406 -7.44 10.49 -6.37
N GLU A 407 -7.40 11.20 -7.50
CA GLU A 407 -6.80 12.55 -7.59
C GLU A 407 -7.63 13.64 -6.91
N ASN A 408 -8.96 13.54 -6.93
CA ASN A 408 -9.86 14.58 -6.44
C ASN A 408 -10.90 13.99 -5.49
N PHE A 409 -10.74 14.22 -4.21
CA PHE A 409 -11.64 13.67 -3.19
C PHE A 409 -11.79 14.58 -1.98
N ILE A 410 -12.83 14.33 -1.21
CA ILE A 410 -13.07 14.89 0.11
C ILE A 410 -13.11 13.74 1.10
N ALA A 411 -12.23 13.75 2.10
CA ALA A 411 -12.30 12.84 3.24
C ALA A 411 -12.81 13.60 4.46
N THR A 412 -13.82 13.05 5.15
CA THR A 412 -14.37 13.59 6.39
C THR A 412 -14.40 12.50 7.43
N ALA A 413 -13.90 12.80 8.63
CA ALA A 413 -13.96 11.90 9.76
C ALA A 413 -14.61 12.58 10.97
N LYS A 414 -15.27 11.78 11.80
CA LYS A 414 -15.80 12.22 13.10
C LYS A 414 -14.90 11.67 14.20
N VAL A 415 -14.32 12.56 15.00
CA VAL A 415 -13.28 12.24 15.99
C VAL A 415 -13.57 12.84 17.35
N LYS A 416 -13.03 12.21 18.40
CA LYS A 416 -13.10 12.66 19.78
C LYS A 416 -11.79 12.38 20.51
N PHE A 417 -11.20 13.37 21.15
CA PHE A 417 -9.93 13.20 21.85
C PHE A 417 -10.16 13.21 23.37
N THR A 418 -9.54 12.24 24.05
CA THR A 418 -9.57 12.12 25.52
C THR A 418 -8.14 12.18 26.06
N PRO A 419 -7.71 13.32 26.64
CA PRO A 419 -6.41 13.41 27.30
C PRO A 419 -6.38 12.61 28.62
N ASN A 420 -5.20 12.24 29.08
CA ASN A 420 -5.03 11.72 30.43
C ASN A 420 -5.05 12.85 31.45
N PRO A 421 -5.99 12.90 32.41
CA PRO A 421 -6.09 13.97 33.38
C PRO A 421 -4.89 14.06 34.32
N GLU A 422 -4.23 12.95 34.60
CA GLU A 422 -3.15 12.86 35.59
C GLU A 422 -1.75 12.95 34.96
N PHE A 423 -1.65 12.87 33.63
CA PHE A 423 -0.35 12.84 32.95
C PHE A 423 0.38 14.18 33.03
N LYS A 424 1.66 14.13 33.38
CA LYS A 424 2.60 15.26 33.35
C LYS A 424 3.95 14.80 32.80
N PRO A 425 4.59 15.53 31.86
CA PRO A 425 4.14 16.79 31.28
C PRO A 425 2.95 16.60 30.34
N LYS A 426 2.10 17.63 30.20
CA LYS A 426 1.07 17.68 29.15
C LYS A 426 1.74 17.73 27.77
N GLY A 427 0.97 17.47 26.71
CA GLY A 427 1.45 17.43 25.34
C GLY A 427 1.11 16.11 24.61
N GLU A 428 0.28 15.28 25.25
CA GLU A 428 -0.36 14.17 24.56
C GLU A 428 -1.15 14.70 23.39
N GLU A 429 -1.10 14.04 22.26
CA GLU A 429 -1.81 14.48 21.08
C GLU A 429 -2.37 13.32 20.26
N GLY A 430 -3.46 13.60 19.56
CA GLY A 430 -4.06 12.74 18.56
C GLY A 430 -4.59 13.58 17.42
N GLY A 431 -4.63 13.05 16.20
CA GLY A 431 -5.05 13.89 15.09
C GLY A 431 -5.31 13.17 13.78
N PHE A 432 -5.72 13.99 12.81
CA PHE A 432 -5.96 13.63 11.42
C PHE A 432 -4.88 14.27 10.55
N ILE A 433 -4.19 13.49 9.74
CA ILE A 433 -2.97 13.87 9.02
C ILE A 433 -3.02 13.50 7.55
N ILE A 434 -2.46 14.34 6.69
CA ILE A 434 -1.91 13.96 5.37
C ILE A 434 -0.39 13.97 5.49
N LYS A 435 0.25 12.88 5.09
CA LYS A 435 1.67 12.64 5.26
C LYS A 435 2.33 12.06 4.00
N GLY A 436 3.39 12.72 3.57
CA GLY A 436 4.38 12.26 2.61
C GLY A 436 5.77 12.64 3.11
N GLN A 437 6.64 13.24 2.28
CA GLN A 437 7.91 13.83 2.73
C GLN A 437 7.68 15.06 3.63
N ASP A 438 6.60 15.76 3.38
CA ASP A 438 6.04 16.83 4.19
C ASP A 438 4.70 16.38 4.76
N TYR A 439 4.15 17.09 5.75
CA TYR A 439 2.80 16.79 6.23
C TYR A 439 2.02 18.06 6.65
N ALA A 440 0.70 17.90 6.70
CA ALA A 440 -0.21 18.81 7.38
C ALA A 440 -1.19 18.01 8.23
N ALA A 441 -1.56 18.54 9.40
CA ALA A 441 -2.45 17.83 10.32
C ALA A 441 -3.37 18.79 11.11
N ILE A 442 -4.58 18.30 11.40
CA ILE A 442 -5.39 18.80 12.50
C ILE A 442 -5.09 17.91 13.70
N LYS A 443 -4.56 18.48 14.78
CA LYS A 443 -4.23 17.73 15.98
C LYS A 443 -4.90 18.30 17.24
N PHE A 444 -5.28 17.43 18.14
CA PHE A 444 -5.78 17.74 19.47
C PHE A 444 -4.63 17.58 20.45
N VAL A 445 -4.33 18.61 21.23
CA VAL A 445 -3.17 18.63 22.13
C VAL A 445 -3.63 18.88 23.56
N SER A 446 -3.22 18.01 24.47
CA SER A 446 -3.42 18.20 25.93
C SER A 446 -2.54 19.33 26.43
N THR A 447 -3.12 20.32 27.10
CA THR A 447 -2.43 21.50 27.65
C THR A 447 -2.66 21.60 29.14
N GLU A 448 -1.89 22.46 29.84
CA GLU A 448 -2.11 22.73 31.27
C GLU A 448 -3.51 23.27 31.57
N SER A 449 -4.11 23.99 30.62
CA SER A 449 -5.44 24.63 30.76
C SER A 449 -6.57 23.75 30.19
N GLY A 450 -6.29 22.57 29.61
CA GLY A 450 -7.30 21.70 29.02
C GLY A 450 -6.86 21.06 27.71
N CYS A 451 -7.46 21.45 26.61
CA CYS A 451 -7.15 20.92 25.28
C CYS A 451 -7.16 22.02 24.22
N SER A 452 -6.36 21.86 23.20
CA SER A 452 -6.30 22.75 22.04
C SER A 452 -6.37 21.95 20.75
N MET A 453 -7.10 22.44 19.76
CA MET A 453 -7.06 21.92 18.39
C MET A 453 -6.13 22.82 17.57
N ARG A 454 -5.11 22.23 16.96
CA ARG A 454 -4.12 22.95 16.16
C ARG A 454 -4.13 22.48 14.71
N TYR A 455 -4.07 23.42 13.79
CA TYR A 455 -3.68 23.12 12.42
C TYR A 455 -2.19 23.39 12.26
N VAL A 456 -1.47 22.38 11.79
CA VAL A 456 -0.02 22.43 11.69
C VAL A 456 0.45 21.97 10.32
N THR A 457 1.62 22.48 9.91
CA THR A 457 2.32 22.03 8.71
C THR A 457 3.79 21.79 9.04
N CYS A 458 4.42 20.83 8.36
CA CYS A 458 5.85 20.57 8.47
C CYS A 458 6.45 20.35 7.09
N ILE A 459 7.17 21.34 6.59
CA ILE A 459 7.91 21.30 5.35
C ILE A 459 9.34 20.80 5.62
N GLY A 460 9.75 19.73 4.94
CA GLY A 460 11.00 19.03 5.21
C GLY A 460 10.93 18.10 6.42
N ALA A 461 9.74 17.55 6.70
CA ALA A 461 9.50 16.69 7.86
C ALA A 461 10.44 15.49 7.92
N GLN A 462 10.62 14.74 6.82
CA GLN A 462 11.55 13.61 6.75
C GLN A 462 13.03 14.03 6.94
N SER A 463 13.34 15.31 6.78
CA SER A 463 14.66 15.89 7.07
C SER A 463 14.77 16.39 8.51
N GLY A 464 13.78 16.13 9.38
CA GLY A 464 13.77 16.50 10.79
C GLY A 464 13.54 17.99 11.05
N LYS A 465 12.89 18.70 10.12
CA LYS A 465 12.49 20.11 10.34
C LYS A 465 11.39 20.21 11.39
N GLU A 466 11.32 21.35 12.05
CA GLU A 466 10.30 21.63 13.04
C GLU A 466 8.94 21.91 12.39
N GLU A 467 7.89 21.58 13.13
CA GLU A 467 6.51 21.80 12.80
C GLU A 467 6.13 23.28 13.00
N THR A 468 5.30 23.81 12.12
CA THR A 468 4.74 25.16 12.24
C THR A 468 3.26 25.08 12.62
N THR A 469 2.88 25.66 13.74
CA THR A 469 1.47 25.88 14.10
C THR A 469 0.92 27.05 13.31
N VAL A 470 -0.09 26.78 12.48
CA VAL A 470 -0.77 27.79 11.65
C VAL A 470 -1.96 28.41 12.37
N GLU A 471 -2.75 27.55 13.02
CA GLU A 471 -3.90 27.97 13.86
C GLU A 471 -3.90 27.18 15.16
N ASP A 472 -4.33 27.83 16.26
CA ASP A 472 -4.48 27.25 17.60
C ASP A 472 -5.83 27.66 18.19
N ILE A 473 -6.71 26.67 18.42
CA ILE A 473 -8.11 26.86 18.81
C ILE A 473 -8.35 26.15 20.14
N PRO A 474 -8.55 26.88 21.25
CA PRO A 474 -8.88 26.26 22.53
C PRO A 474 -10.19 25.45 22.45
N LEU A 475 -10.19 24.24 23.01
CA LEU A 475 -11.34 23.36 23.09
C LEU A 475 -11.79 23.18 24.53
N LYS A 476 -13.11 23.09 24.72
CA LYS A 476 -13.70 22.71 26.00
C LYS A 476 -13.61 21.19 26.17
N LEU A 477 -13.32 20.75 27.39
CA LEU A 477 -13.42 19.37 27.81
C LEU A 477 -14.73 19.15 28.59
N PHE A 478 -15.40 18.06 28.29
CA PHE A 478 -16.66 17.66 28.92
C PHE A 478 -16.43 16.40 29.74
N LYS A 479 -16.97 16.37 30.97
CA LYS A 479 -16.88 15.18 31.80
C LYS A 479 -17.60 14.00 31.16
N GLU A 480 -16.89 12.89 31.03
CA GLU A 480 -17.49 11.62 30.63
C GLU A 480 -18.31 11.04 31.80
N PRO A 481 -19.31 10.21 31.51
CA PRO A 481 -20.06 9.49 32.56
C PRO A 481 -19.12 8.77 33.51
N ALA A 482 -19.48 8.76 34.79
CA ALA A 482 -18.68 8.08 35.81
C ALA A 482 -18.49 6.58 35.46
N PRO A 483 -17.28 6.04 35.67
CA PRO A 483 -17.04 4.62 35.45
C PRO A 483 -18.01 3.75 36.29
N TYR A 484 -18.40 2.61 35.74
CA TYR A 484 -19.32 1.68 36.39
C TYR A 484 -18.82 1.22 37.78
N THR A 485 -17.50 1.24 37.98
CA THR A 485 -16.82 0.92 39.26
C THR A 485 -17.17 1.85 40.41
N GLN A 486 -17.60 3.09 40.17
CA GLN A 486 -18.07 4.00 41.25
C GLN A 486 -19.32 3.46 41.98
N LYS A 487 -20.02 2.50 41.37
CA LYS A 487 -21.21 1.86 41.95
C LYS A 487 -20.87 0.80 43.01
N TYR A 488 -19.62 0.35 43.08
CA TYR A 488 -19.20 -0.81 43.87
C TYR A 488 -18.15 -0.49 44.94
N ALA A 489 -17.94 0.79 45.29
CA ALA A 489 -17.08 1.23 46.40
C ALA A 489 -15.68 0.54 46.39
N VAL A 490 -15.00 0.59 45.27
CA VAL A 490 -13.61 0.08 45.15
C VAL A 490 -12.64 1.19 45.56
N ASP A 491 -11.64 0.88 46.37
CA ASP A 491 -10.73 1.88 46.99
C ASP A 491 -9.90 2.69 45.99
N ASP A 492 -9.65 2.17 44.76
CA ASP A 492 -8.97 2.86 43.66
C ASP A 492 -9.93 3.17 42.49
N ILE A 493 -10.86 4.11 42.68
CA ILE A 493 -11.80 4.51 41.64
C ILE A 493 -11.08 5.43 40.63
N PRO A 494 -10.98 5.02 39.36
CA PRO A 494 -10.45 5.93 38.33
C PRO A 494 -11.26 7.22 38.27
N GLN A 495 -10.58 8.37 38.32
CA GLN A 495 -11.26 9.66 38.22
C GLN A 495 -12.04 9.77 36.90
N PRO A 496 -13.22 10.39 36.89
CA PRO A 496 -13.99 10.62 35.69
C PRO A 496 -13.11 11.36 34.67
N ARG A 497 -12.98 10.80 33.46
CA ARG A 497 -12.24 11.44 32.37
C ARG A 497 -13.04 12.58 31.78
N SER A 498 -12.34 13.49 31.13
CA SER A 498 -12.96 14.54 30.32
C SER A 498 -12.43 14.43 28.91
N ALA A 499 -13.32 14.54 27.94
CA ALA A 499 -12.99 14.48 26.52
C ALA A 499 -13.43 15.77 25.81
N THR A 500 -12.94 15.99 24.61
CA THR A 500 -13.51 17.00 23.72
C THR A 500 -14.95 16.62 23.36
N GLN A 501 -15.73 17.56 22.85
CA GLN A 501 -16.91 17.20 22.07
C GLN A 501 -16.49 16.46 20.80
N ASP A 502 -17.44 15.87 20.10
CA ASP A 502 -17.22 15.36 18.74
C ASP A 502 -16.78 16.52 17.83
N VAL A 503 -15.74 16.28 17.05
CA VAL A 503 -15.25 17.21 16.03
C VAL A 503 -15.22 16.49 14.70
N TYR A 504 -15.72 17.15 13.68
CA TYR A 504 -15.64 16.67 12.31
C TYR A 504 -14.43 17.31 11.64
N VAL A 505 -13.45 16.50 11.29
CA VAL A 505 -12.26 16.92 10.56
C VAL A 505 -12.42 16.55 9.09
N ARG A 506 -12.00 17.45 8.21
CA ARG A 506 -12.17 17.26 6.77
C ARG A 506 -10.94 17.73 6.02
N VAL A 507 -10.61 17.00 4.96
CA VAL A 507 -9.66 17.47 3.96
C VAL A 507 -10.26 17.34 2.57
N SER A 508 -10.08 18.36 1.74
CA SER A 508 -10.42 18.38 0.33
C SER A 508 -9.12 18.38 -0.47
N VAL A 509 -8.89 17.31 -1.21
CA VAL A 509 -7.71 17.15 -2.07
C VAL A 509 -8.11 17.43 -3.51
N LYS A 510 -7.30 18.26 -4.19
CA LYS A 510 -7.48 18.60 -5.61
C LYS A 510 -6.16 18.50 -6.36
N SER A 511 -6.24 17.91 -7.56
CA SER A 511 -5.14 17.87 -8.51
C SER A 511 -5.15 19.09 -9.44
N SER A 512 -3.98 19.41 -9.96
CA SER A 512 -3.77 20.36 -11.07
C SER A 512 -2.60 19.89 -11.93
N GLY A 513 -2.63 20.18 -13.23
CA GLY A 513 -1.65 19.65 -14.16
C GLY A 513 -1.95 18.23 -14.61
N ILE A 514 -1.07 17.64 -15.42
CA ILE A 514 -1.18 16.28 -15.96
C ILE A 514 0.21 15.61 -16.05
N GLY A 515 0.22 14.27 -16.05
CA GLY A 515 1.46 13.49 -16.20
C GLY A 515 2.51 13.89 -15.15
N ASN A 516 3.75 14.06 -15.57
CA ASN A 516 4.84 14.48 -14.67
C ASN A 516 4.73 15.90 -14.10
N GLY A 517 3.73 16.68 -14.54
CA GLY A 517 3.43 18.02 -14.03
C GLY A 517 2.28 18.06 -13.02
N ILE A 518 1.73 16.91 -12.62
CA ILE A 518 0.62 16.84 -11.66
C ILE A 518 1.07 17.37 -10.29
N LYS A 519 0.20 18.18 -9.68
CA LYS A 519 0.38 18.73 -8.33
C LYS A 519 -0.85 18.42 -7.50
N SER A 520 -0.69 18.23 -6.21
CA SER A 520 -1.76 17.97 -5.27
C SER A 520 -1.82 19.07 -4.21
N HIS A 521 -3.02 19.53 -3.89
CA HIS A 521 -3.27 20.51 -2.84
C HIS A 521 -4.37 20.02 -1.91
N ALA A 522 -4.15 20.15 -0.62
CA ALA A 522 -5.07 19.72 0.44
C ALA A 522 -5.56 20.92 1.26
N GLN A 523 -6.86 21.19 1.25
CA GLN A 523 -7.49 22.18 2.13
C GLN A 523 -8.10 21.47 3.33
N PHE A 524 -7.59 21.77 4.52
CA PHE A 524 -8.13 21.29 5.78
C PHE A 524 -9.26 22.17 6.28
N SER A 525 -10.24 21.57 6.95
CA SER A 525 -11.35 22.27 7.60
C SER A 525 -11.89 21.44 8.76
N TYR A 526 -12.62 22.07 9.66
CA TYR A 526 -13.28 21.38 10.78
C TYR A 526 -14.70 21.91 10.99
N SER A 527 -15.49 21.12 11.70
CA SER A 527 -16.84 21.47 12.13
C SER A 527 -17.13 20.87 13.51
N THR A 528 -17.99 21.52 14.30
CA THR A 528 -18.50 21.00 15.57
C THR A 528 -19.94 20.50 15.48
N ASP A 529 -20.58 20.69 14.33
CA ASP A 529 -21.98 20.27 14.08
C ASP A 529 -22.11 19.32 12.87
N GLY A 530 -21.00 19.04 12.17
CA GLY A 530 -20.95 18.20 10.98
C GLY A 530 -21.53 18.82 9.72
N LYS A 531 -22.01 20.07 9.79
CA LYS A 531 -22.69 20.78 8.68
C LYS A 531 -21.90 21.99 8.21
N HIS A 532 -21.48 22.84 9.13
CA HIS A 532 -20.78 24.09 8.85
C HIS A 532 -19.27 23.92 9.07
N PHE A 533 -18.53 23.83 7.97
CA PHE A 533 -17.08 23.64 8.00
C PHE A 533 -16.34 24.97 7.87
N LYS A 534 -15.38 25.20 8.77
CA LYS A 534 -14.45 26.33 8.73
C LYS A 534 -13.11 25.85 8.18
N ASN A 535 -12.61 26.49 7.12
CA ASN A 535 -11.28 26.24 6.58
C ASN A 535 -10.19 26.64 7.59
N LEU A 536 -9.09 25.87 7.58
CA LEU A 536 -7.89 26.11 8.38
C LEU A 536 -6.73 26.44 7.44
N GLY A 537 -6.09 27.56 7.67
CA GLY A 537 -4.98 28.03 6.86
C GLY A 537 -5.27 28.13 5.36
N THR A 538 -4.23 28.05 4.56
CA THR A 538 -4.26 27.99 3.09
C THR A 538 -4.06 26.54 2.61
N PRO A 539 -4.43 26.20 1.35
CA PRO A 539 -4.19 24.87 0.80
C PRO A 539 -2.72 24.45 0.93
N PHE A 540 -2.51 23.29 1.51
CA PHE A 540 -1.19 22.67 1.68
C PHE A 540 -0.78 21.97 0.38
N ALA A 541 0.45 22.22 -0.11
CA ALA A 541 1.01 21.49 -1.25
C ALA A 541 1.49 20.11 -0.79
N VAL A 542 0.78 19.07 -1.22
CA VAL A 542 1.08 17.68 -0.84
C VAL A 542 2.24 17.14 -1.67
N LYS A 543 3.21 16.53 -1.03
CA LYS A 543 4.29 15.78 -1.68
C LYS A 543 4.14 14.28 -1.43
N GLU A 544 4.71 13.50 -2.33
CA GLU A 544 4.88 12.06 -2.18
C GLU A 544 5.71 11.70 -0.93
N GLY A 545 5.57 10.47 -0.46
CA GLY A 545 6.49 9.83 0.48
C GLY A 545 7.77 9.33 -0.22
N LYS A 546 8.60 8.58 0.48
CA LYS A 546 9.77 7.94 -0.11
C LYS A 546 9.34 6.68 -0.86
N TRP A 547 9.35 6.73 -2.19
CA TRP A 547 8.90 5.68 -3.11
C TRP A 547 7.40 5.36 -3.10
N ILE A 548 6.60 6.07 -2.33
CA ILE A 548 5.16 5.89 -2.18
C ILE A 548 4.43 7.21 -2.35
N GLY A 549 3.12 7.16 -2.58
CA GLY A 549 2.24 8.32 -2.52
C GLY A 549 2.12 8.89 -1.11
N ALA A 550 1.52 10.05 -0.99
CA ALA A 550 1.04 10.57 0.27
C ALA A 550 -0.12 9.70 0.77
N LYS A 551 -0.28 9.66 2.09
CA LYS A 551 -1.34 8.93 2.77
C LYS A 551 -2.09 9.84 3.73
N LEU A 552 -3.28 9.43 4.11
CA LEU A 552 -4.07 10.15 5.11
C LEU A 552 -4.58 9.18 6.18
N GLY A 553 -4.81 9.70 7.37
CA GLY A 553 -5.34 8.91 8.48
C GLY A 553 -5.11 9.53 9.83
N PHE A 554 -4.88 8.69 10.84
CA PHE A 554 -4.93 9.09 12.23
C PHE A 554 -3.69 8.64 13.00
N TYR A 555 -3.46 9.30 14.13
CA TYR A 555 -2.42 8.92 15.08
C TYR A 555 -2.81 9.35 16.48
N CYS A 556 -2.22 8.74 17.49
CA CYS A 556 -2.25 9.21 18.86
C CYS A 556 -0.89 8.96 19.51
N LEU A 557 -0.35 9.95 20.22
CA LEU A 557 0.96 9.87 20.84
C LEU A 557 0.99 10.44 22.25
N CYS A 558 1.98 10.00 23.01
CA CYS A 558 2.31 10.49 24.33
C CYS A 558 3.78 10.93 24.37
N PRO A 559 4.10 12.18 24.74
CA PRO A 559 5.47 12.69 24.75
C PRO A 559 6.31 12.16 25.93
N GLY A 560 5.70 11.45 26.88
CA GLY A 560 6.38 10.96 28.09
C GLY A 560 7.02 9.59 27.94
N VAL A 561 7.68 9.14 28.99
CA VAL A 561 8.31 7.80 29.06
C VAL A 561 7.33 6.66 29.32
N LYS A 562 6.07 6.96 29.61
CA LYS A 562 4.99 5.97 29.81
C LYS A 562 3.93 6.19 28.75
N ASN A 563 3.52 5.10 28.10
CA ASN A 563 2.28 5.09 27.36
C ASN A 563 1.16 5.08 28.37
N ASP A 564 0.32 6.07 28.39
CA ASP A 564 -0.87 5.93 29.21
C ASP A 564 -1.93 6.98 28.97
N GLY A 565 -3.11 6.48 28.76
CA GLY A 565 -4.36 7.08 29.13
C GLY A 565 -4.93 8.11 28.20
N ALA A 566 -4.19 8.73 27.30
CA ALA A 566 -4.76 9.51 26.21
C ALA A 566 -5.19 8.60 25.07
N PHE A 567 -6.28 8.95 24.40
CA PHE A 567 -6.72 8.23 23.21
C PHE A 567 -7.51 9.13 22.26
N LEU A 568 -7.45 8.79 20.98
CA LEU A 568 -8.27 9.34 19.91
C LEU A 568 -9.30 8.31 19.50
N ASP A 569 -10.58 8.63 19.65
CA ASP A 569 -11.68 7.85 19.10
C ASP A 569 -12.07 8.40 17.73
N VAL A 570 -12.26 7.51 16.76
CA VAL A 570 -12.75 7.79 15.42
C VAL A 570 -14.02 7.00 15.19
N ASP A 571 -15.15 7.68 15.01
CA ASP A 571 -16.43 7.00 14.79
C ASP A 571 -16.54 6.48 13.35
N TRP A 572 -16.07 7.25 12.40
CA TRP A 572 -16.06 6.88 10.98
C TRP A 572 -15.15 7.81 10.17
N ILE A 573 -14.76 7.33 9.00
CA ILE A 573 -14.21 8.15 7.91
C ILE A 573 -14.95 7.86 6.61
N ARG A 574 -15.33 8.90 5.87
CA ARG A 574 -16.07 8.81 4.63
C ARG A 574 -15.48 9.67 3.54
N PHE A 575 -15.48 9.11 2.34
CA PHE A 575 -14.95 9.76 1.15
C PHE A 575 -16.06 10.12 0.17
N ASN A 576 -15.87 11.21 -0.54
CA ASN A 576 -16.72 11.64 -1.64
C ASN A 576 -15.85 12.21 -2.76
N GLY A 577 -16.32 12.10 -4.00
CA GLY A 577 -15.68 12.80 -5.11
C GLY A 577 -15.66 14.31 -4.86
N ASN A 578 -14.55 14.92 -5.22
CA ASN A 578 -14.42 16.37 -5.18
C ASN A 578 -14.62 16.86 -6.62
N ASP A 579 -15.81 17.35 -6.97
CA ASP A 579 -16.13 17.80 -8.30
C ASP A 579 -15.06 18.76 -8.83
N LYS A 580 -14.67 18.56 -10.10
CA LYS A 580 -13.56 19.25 -10.77
C LYS A 580 -13.78 20.76 -10.84
#